data_63e5b0dd664c52298899b203dc351411
#
_entry.id   63e5b0dd664c52298899b203dc351411
#
_cell.length_a   1.000
_cell.length_b   1.000
_cell.length_c   1.000
_cell.angle_alpha   90.00
_cell.angle_beta   90.00
_cell.angle_gamma   90.00
#
_symmetry.space_group_name_H-M   'P 1'
#
loop_
_entity.id
_entity.type
_entity.pdbx_description
1 polymer ?
#
loop_
_entity_poly.entity_id
_entity_poly.type
_entity_poly.pdbx_seq_one_letter_code
_entity_poly.pdbx_strand_id
1 'polypeptide(L)'
;MIPEYTIEKSGVFNQTSSYEIEMELDPNYVHTGADFILLRIREGFKLILSGLQQTNFPTAYAKQDIIADEYLRLIHGKKESLERRIRTRDFIGPSSISLELPNISPIDYESLIPNINQPYTVTEKADGIRKLLFIDSIHFDRILVEIL
;
A
#
# COMPACT_ATOMS: atom_id res chain seq x y z
N MET A 1 14.22 43.80 -20.91
CA MET A 1 15.31 42.84 -21.06
C MET A 1 14.99 41.69 -20.13
N ILE A 2 14.55 40.59 -20.67
CA ILE A 2 14.24 39.37 -19.87
C ILE A 2 15.59 38.73 -19.56
N PRO A 3 15.93 38.48 -18.30
CA PRO A 3 17.20 37.84 -17.97
C PRO A 3 17.23 36.44 -18.61
N GLU A 4 18.29 36.20 -19.38
CA GLU A 4 18.55 34.92 -20.01
C GLU A 4 18.88 33.92 -18.90
N TYR A 5 17.87 33.11 -18.51
CA TYR A 5 18.04 32.02 -17.58
C TYR A 5 18.72 30.88 -18.32
N THR A 6 19.96 30.60 -18.02
CA THR A 6 20.61 29.39 -18.52
C THR A 6 20.12 28.20 -17.71
N ILE A 7 20.08 27.00 -18.32
CA ILE A 7 19.66 25.72 -17.65
C ILE A 7 20.49 25.50 -16.40
N GLU A 8 21.76 25.83 -16.40
CA GLU A 8 22.66 25.72 -15.23
C GLU A 8 22.25 26.65 -14.08
N LYS A 9 21.81 27.86 -14.38
CA LYS A 9 21.34 28.81 -13.34
C LYS A 9 19.95 28.48 -12.79
N SER A 10 19.17 27.68 -13.50
CA SER A 10 17.86 27.26 -13.03
C SER A 10 17.92 26.24 -11.88
N GLY A 11 19.07 25.61 -11.65
CA GLY A 11 19.26 24.59 -10.62
C GLY A 11 18.53 23.27 -10.91
N VAL A 12 18.06 23.08 -12.13
CA VAL A 12 17.26 21.91 -12.56
C VAL A 12 17.94 20.58 -12.24
N PHE A 13 19.26 20.54 -12.35
CA PHE A 13 20.02 19.30 -12.07
C PHE A 13 20.15 18.98 -10.58
N ASN A 14 19.84 19.94 -9.70
CA ASN A 14 19.91 19.76 -8.23
C ASN A 14 18.54 19.55 -7.59
N GLN A 15 17.46 19.53 -8.39
CA GLN A 15 16.11 19.33 -7.92
C GLN A 15 15.67 17.89 -8.16
N THR A 16 14.85 17.37 -7.26
CA THR A 16 14.18 16.08 -7.48
C THR A 16 13.23 16.21 -8.67
N SER A 17 13.29 15.24 -9.59
CA SER A 17 12.38 15.21 -10.74
C SER A 17 10.93 15.16 -10.26
N SER A 18 10.09 16.05 -10.78
CA SER A 18 8.64 15.99 -10.62
C SER A 18 8.01 15.63 -11.96
N TYR A 19 6.97 14.82 -11.89
CA TYR A 19 6.22 14.39 -13.07
C TYR A 19 4.78 14.84 -12.91
N GLU A 20 4.24 15.44 -13.95
CA GLU A 20 2.87 15.90 -14.00
C GLU A 20 2.14 15.17 -15.13
N ILE A 21 0.91 14.75 -14.86
CA ILE A 21 0.02 14.12 -15.83
C ILE A 21 -1.22 15.00 -15.93
N GLU A 22 -1.44 15.58 -17.07
CA GLU A 22 -2.61 16.39 -17.36
C GLU A 22 -3.61 15.59 -18.21
N MET A 23 -4.88 15.81 -17.95
CA MET A 23 -5.96 15.27 -18.73
C MET A 23 -6.92 16.40 -19.11
N GLU A 24 -6.99 16.68 -20.40
CA GLU A 24 -7.83 17.73 -20.93
C GLU A 24 -9.03 17.16 -21.71
N LEU A 25 -10.15 17.85 -21.64
CA LEU A 25 -11.30 17.56 -22.47
C LEU A 25 -11.12 18.20 -23.84
N ASP A 26 -11.17 17.40 -24.89
CA ASP A 26 -11.17 17.91 -26.25
C ASP A 26 -12.41 18.82 -26.48
N PRO A 27 -12.22 20.08 -26.93
CA PRO A 27 -13.29 21.03 -27.16
C PRO A 27 -14.42 20.51 -28.07
N ASN A 28 -14.10 19.59 -28.99
CA ASN A 28 -15.10 18.98 -29.89
C ASN A 28 -16.15 18.14 -29.13
N TYR A 29 -15.89 17.70 -27.91
CA TYR A 29 -16.79 16.89 -27.10
C TYR A 29 -17.55 17.66 -26.03
N VAL A 30 -17.34 18.98 -25.90
CA VAL A 30 -18.05 19.82 -24.89
C VAL A 30 -19.58 19.74 -25.03
N HIS A 31 -20.07 19.47 -26.24
CA HIS A 31 -21.51 19.41 -26.53
C HIS A 31 -22.14 18.02 -26.34
N THR A 32 -21.37 17.01 -25.94
CA THR A 32 -21.82 15.60 -25.86
C THR A 32 -22.52 15.25 -24.54
N GLY A 33 -23.11 16.13 -23.84
CA GLY A 33 -23.82 15.85 -22.59
C GLY A 33 -22.91 15.51 -21.39
N ALA A 34 -23.33 15.94 -20.21
CA ALA A 34 -22.55 15.83 -18.98
C ALA A 34 -22.19 14.38 -18.59
N ASP A 35 -23.12 13.44 -18.79
CA ASP A 35 -22.92 12.03 -18.42
C ASP A 35 -21.82 11.37 -19.25
N PHE A 36 -21.75 11.68 -20.55
CA PHE A 36 -20.70 11.18 -21.42
C PHE A 36 -19.33 11.74 -21.01
N ILE A 37 -19.27 13.03 -20.76
CA ILE A 37 -18.03 13.69 -20.30
C ILE A 37 -17.56 13.08 -18.98
N LEU A 38 -18.46 12.91 -18.01
CA LEU A 38 -18.16 12.31 -16.72
C LEU A 38 -17.64 10.87 -16.84
N LEU A 39 -18.23 10.08 -17.74
CA LEU A 39 -17.77 8.72 -18.01
C LEU A 39 -16.33 8.72 -18.53
N ARG A 40 -16.02 9.57 -19.51
CA ARG A 40 -14.65 9.68 -20.08
C ARG A 40 -13.62 10.16 -19.07
N ILE A 41 -13.98 11.11 -18.25
CA ILE A 41 -13.11 11.59 -17.16
C ILE A 41 -12.83 10.45 -16.17
N ARG A 42 -13.84 9.67 -15.77
CA ARG A 42 -13.66 8.51 -14.88
C ARG A 42 -12.75 7.45 -15.50
N GLU A 43 -12.92 7.14 -16.79
CA GLU A 43 -12.04 6.20 -17.51
C GLU A 43 -10.59 6.70 -17.53
N GLY A 44 -10.37 7.98 -17.82
CA GLY A 44 -9.04 8.58 -17.80
C GLY A 44 -8.39 8.51 -16.42
N PHE A 45 -9.09 8.89 -15.36
CA PHE A 45 -8.58 8.75 -13.98
C PHE A 45 -8.28 7.31 -13.61
N LYS A 46 -9.14 6.35 -14.03
CA LYS A 46 -8.88 4.93 -13.80
C LYS A 46 -7.57 4.49 -14.47
N LEU A 47 -7.30 4.91 -15.69
CA LEU A 47 -6.07 4.57 -16.40
C LEU A 47 -4.84 5.16 -15.69
N ILE A 48 -4.89 6.43 -15.30
CA ILE A 48 -3.81 7.10 -14.59
C ILE A 48 -3.53 6.37 -13.25
N LEU A 49 -4.57 6.14 -12.45
CA LEU A 49 -4.43 5.42 -11.17
C LEU A 49 -3.94 3.99 -11.35
N SER A 50 -4.39 3.29 -12.41
CA SER A 50 -3.89 1.95 -12.74
C SER A 50 -2.40 1.94 -13.01
N GLY A 51 -1.89 2.94 -13.74
CA GLY A 51 -0.47 3.11 -13.99
C GLY A 51 0.32 3.43 -12.73
N LEU A 52 -0.17 4.38 -11.92
CA LEU A 52 0.48 4.79 -10.66
C LEU A 52 0.52 3.67 -9.62
N GLN A 53 -0.56 2.89 -9.50
CA GLN A 53 -0.69 1.80 -8.52
C GLN A 53 -0.25 0.45 -9.08
N GLN A 54 0.16 0.37 -10.34
CA GLN A 54 0.56 -0.86 -11.05
C GLN A 54 -0.47 -2.00 -10.89
N THR A 55 -1.76 -1.67 -11.03
CA THR A 55 -2.87 -2.61 -10.87
C THR A 55 -3.98 -2.33 -11.88
N ASN A 56 -4.68 -3.39 -12.31
CA ASN A 56 -5.89 -3.27 -13.13
C ASN A 56 -7.14 -2.85 -12.32
N PHE A 57 -7.02 -2.86 -10.99
CA PHE A 57 -8.10 -2.52 -10.04
C PHE A 57 -7.67 -1.39 -9.12
N PRO A 58 -7.49 -0.17 -9.65
CA PRO A 58 -7.02 0.95 -8.85
C PRO A 58 -8.09 1.35 -7.82
N THR A 59 -7.62 1.72 -6.64
CA THR A 59 -8.47 2.19 -5.55
C THR A 59 -8.14 3.66 -5.24
N ALA A 60 -9.17 4.48 -5.03
CA ALA A 60 -8.97 5.87 -4.65
C ALA A 60 -8.14 5.98 -3.35
N TYR A 61 -7.17 6.89 -3.31
CA TYR A 61 -6.30 7.06 -2.14
C TYR A 61 -7.08 7.36 -0.86
N ALA A 62 -8.12 8.20 -0.94
CA ALA A 62 -8.98 8.47 0.21
C ALA A 62 -9.64 7.19 0.79
N LYS A 63 -9.96 6.22 -0.06
CA LYS A 63 -10.48 4.92 0.39
C LYS A 63 -9.40 4.07 1.03
N GLN A 64 -8.18 4.08 0.47
CA GLN A 64 -7.03 3.40 1.07
C GLN A 64 -6.72 3.95 2.47
N ASP A 65 -6.80 5.29 2.63
CA ASP A 65 -6.56 5.96 3.90
C ASP A 65 -7.61 5.54 4.94
N ILE A 66 -8.90 5.51 4.58
CA ILE A 66 -9.98 5.07 5.48
C ILE A 66 -9.71 3.64 5.98
N ILE A 67 -9.36 2.72 5.09
CA ILE A 67 -9.12 1.32 5.47
C ILE A 67 -7.84 1.16 6.28
N ALA A 68 -6.79 1.91 5.94
CA ALA A 68 -5.56 1.94 6.73
C ALA A 68 -5.84 2.42 8.16
N ASP A 69 -6.68 3.44 8.32
CA ASP A 69 -7.12 3.94 9.62
C ASP A 69 -7.91 2.90 10.41
N GLU A 70 -8.82 2.20 9.76
CA GLU A 70 -9.60 1.13 10.41
C GLU A 70 -8.72 -0.03 10.85
N TYR A 71 -7.76 -0.43 10.03
CA TYR A 71 -6.76 -1.41 10.41
C TYR A 71 -5.95 -0.95 11.64
N LEU A 72 -5.44 0.28 11.63
CA LEU A 72 -4.68 0.83 12.75
C LEU A 72 -5.52 0.93 14.03
N ARG A 73 -6.80 1.27 13.92
CA ARG A 73 -7.74 1.26 15.05
C ARG A 73 -7.98 -0.13 15.61
N LEU A 74 -8.01 -1.14 14.75
CA LEU A 74 -8.16 -2.53 15.17
C LEU A 74 -6.97 -2.99 16.01
N ILE A 75 -5.74 -2.68 15.60
CA ILE A 75 -4.53 -3.18 16.26
C ILE A 75 -4.07 -2.34 17.45
N HIS A 76 -4.33 -1.03 17.45
CA HIS A 76 -3.89 -0.10 18.50
C HIS A 76 -5.03 0.48 19.35
N GLY A 77 -6.28 0.21 19.00
CA GLY A 77 -7.45 0.79 19.65
C GLY A 77 -7.77 2.21 19.19
N LYS A 78 -8.88 2.76 19.69
CA LYS A 78 -9.46 4.04 19.23
C LYS A 78 -8.65 5.30 19.56
N LYS A 79 -7.56 5.21 20.32
CA LYS A 79 -6.82 6.36 20.83
C LYS A 79 -5.67 6.83 19.94
N GLU A 80 -5.21 6.04 19.00
CA GLU A 80 -4.13 6.48 18.11
C GLU A 80 -4.72 7.21 16.89
N SER A 81 -4.20 8.40 16.71
CA SER A 81 -4.63 9.36 15.71
C SER A 81 -4.48 8.88 14.28
N LEU A 82 -5.43 9.19 13.50
CA LEU A 82 -5.83 8.87 12.15
C LEU A 82 -4.90 9.35 11.02
N GLU A 83 -3.75 9.94 11.32
CA GLU A 83 -2.88 10.54 10.31
C GLU A 83 -1.56 9.76 10.10
N ARG A 84 -1.50 8.56 10.65
CA ARG A 84 -0.29 7.76 10.64
C ARG A 84 -0.31 6.71 9.53
N ARG A 85 0.73 6.67 8.71
CA ARG A 85 0.93 5.57 7.76
C ARG A 85 1.22 4.26 8.49
N ILE A 86 0.73 3.15 7.94
CA ILE A 86 1.06 1.79 8.39
C ILE A 86 2.58 1.60 8.29
N ARG A 87 3.19 1.03 9.32
CA ARG A 87 4.63 0.74 9.42
C ARG A 87 4.84 -0.75 9.58
N THR A 88 6.05 -1.23 9.34
CA THR A 88 6.42 -2.65 9.49
C THR A 88 6.04 -3.23 10.86
N ARG A 89 6.13 -2.45 11.93
CA ARG A 89 5.72 -2.85 13.30
C ARG A 89 4.22 -3.07 13.47
N ASP A 90 3.41 -2.51 12.57
CA ASP A 90 1.96 -2.64 12.62
C ASP A 90 1.48 -3.94 11.94
N PHE A 91 2.42 -4.71 11.38
CA PHE A 91 2.16 -6.01 10.81
C PHE A 91 2.10 -7.07 11.91
N ILE A 92 0.89 -7.41 12.35
CA ILE A 92 0.64 -8.35 13.46
C ILE A 92 0.55 -9.83 13.06
N GLY A 93 0.88 -10.16 11.82
CA GLY A 93 0.87 -11.56 11.37
C GLY A 93 2.05 -12.36 11.95
N PRO A 94 1.99 -13.72 11.93
CA PRO A 94 3.06 -14.57 12.41
C PRO A 94 4.37 -14.27 11.65
N SER A 95 5.49 -14.21 12.35
CA SER A 95 6.82 -13.99 11.77
C SER A 95 7.61 -15.28 11.70
N SER A 96 8.37 -15.46 10.61
CA SER A 96 9.40 -16.49 10.58
C SER A 96 10.53 -16.12 11.52
N ILE A 97 11.01 -17.07 12.29
CA ILE A 97 12.19 -16.96 13.14
C ILE A 97 13.26 -17.90 12.60
N SER A 98 14.53 -17.52 12.72
CA SER A 98 15.62 -18.44 12.47
C SER A 98 15.69 -19.49 13.57
N LEU A 99 16.04 -20.71 13.19
CA LEU A 99 16.18 -21.80 14.14
C LEU A 99 17.41 -21.55 15.02
N GLU A 100 17.24 -21.52 16.31
CA GLU A 100 18.29 -21.32 17.31
C GLU A 100 18.36 -22.52 18.25
N LEU A 101 19.42 -22.61 19.05
CA LEU A 101 19.64 -23.72 19.99
C LEU A 101 18.44 -24.01 20.91
N PRO A 102 17.75 -23.01 21.49
CA PRO A 102 16.56 -23.27 22.31
C PRO A 102 15.42 -23.95 21.55
N ASN A 103 15.34 -23.73 20.22
CA ASN A 103 14.30 -24.32 19.38
C ASN A 103 14.50 -25.81 19.09
N ILE A 104 15.72 -26.35 19.32
CA ILE A 104 16.12 -27.74 19.07
C ILE A 104 16.54 -28.48 20.34
N SER A 105 16.62 -27.79 21.47
CA SER A 105 16.93 -28.37 22.79
C SER A 105 15.78 -29.22 23.30
N PRO A 106 15.97 -30.06 24.33
CA PRO A 106 14.85 -30.76 25.00
C PRO A 106 13.72 -29.79 25.37
N ILE A 107 12.49 -30.25 25.23
CA ILE A 107 11.31 -29.41 25.44
C ILE A 107 11.25 -28.96 26.92
N ASP A 108 11.23 -27.65 27.10
CA ASP A 108 10.84 -27.04 28.36
C ASP A 108 9.36 -26.63 28.27
N TYR A 109 8.50 -27.31 28.97
CA TYR A 109 7.03 -27.11 28.96
C TYR A 109 6.60 -25.79 29.62
N GLU A 110 7.48 -25.14 30.39
CA GLU A 110 7.23 -23.82 30.97
C GLU A 110 7.63 -22.68 30.01
N SER A 111 8.40 -23.01 28.99
CA SER A 111 8.86 -22.04 27.99
C SER A 111 7.85 -21.87 26.85
N LEU A 112 7.63 -20.60 26.47
CA LEU A 112 6.83 -20.25 25.28
C LEU A 112 7.65 -20.26 23.98
N ILE A 113 8.91 -20.69 24.02
CA ILE A 113 9.79 -20.76 22.86
C ILE A 113 9.33 -21.92 21.96
N PRO A 114 9.02 -21.65 20.68
CA PRO A 114 8.69 -22.72 19.72
C PRO A 114 9.82 -23.73 19.64
N ASN A 115 9.49 -25.04 19.66
CA ASN A 115 10.48 -26.12 19.65
C ASN A 115 10.11 -27.17 18.60
N ILE A 116 11.07 -27.57 17.77
CA ILE A 116 10.87 -28.54 16.68
C ILE A 116 10.68 -29.98 17.15
N ASN A 117 10.94 -30.29 18.42
CA ASN A 117 10.68 -31.62 19.01
C ASN A 117 9.19 -31.84 19.36
N GLN A 118 8.31 -30.87 19.02
CA GLN A 118 6.86 -31.02 19.03
C GLN A 118 6.37 -31.42 17.63
N PRO A 119 5.09 -31.79 17.44
CA PRO A 119 4.55 -32.04 16.10
C PRO A 119 4.69 -30.81 15.18
N TYR A 120 5.54 -30.92 14.18
CA TYR A 120 5.84 -29.89 13.19
C TYR A 120 5.51 -30.38 11.79
N THR A 121 5.09 -29.45 10.94
CA THR A 121 4.99 -29.70 9.50
C THR A 121 6.17 -29.07 8.81
N VAL A 122 6.85 -29.81 7.93
CA VAL A 122 7.93 -29.31 7.08
C VAL A 122 7.33 -28.98 5.72
N THR A 123 7.59 -27.77 5.24
CA THR A 123 7.19 -27.33 3.90
C THR A 123 8.35 -26.66 3.21
N GLU A 124 8.32 -26.61 1.89
CA GLU A 124 9.26 -25.78 1.14
C GLU A 124 9.08 -24.30 1.51
N LYS A 125 10.20 -23.58 1.61
CA LYS A 125 10.16 -22.14 1.84
C LYS A 125 9.66 -21.46 0.57
N ALA A 126 8.50 -20.80 0.66
CA ALA A 126 8.02 -19.96 -0.43
C ALA A 126 8.85 -18.66 -0.49
N ASP A 127 9.43 -18.40 -1.66
CA ASP A 127 10.02 -17.11 -1.95
C ASP A 127 8.92 -16.15 -2.43
N GLY A 128 8.70 -15.07 -1.69
CA GLY A 128 7.66 -14.12 -2.02
C GLY A 128 7.61 -12.96 -1.05
N ILE A 129 6.81 -11.97 -1.42
CA ILE A 129 6.52 -10.81 -0.57
C ILE A 129 5.39 -11.21 0.38
N ARG A 130 5.61 -10.95 1.66
CA ARG A 130 4.61 -11.22 2.69
C ARG A 130 3.54 -10.13 2.65
N LYS A 131 2.28 -10.53 2.59
CA LYS A 131 1.14 -9.63 2.55
C LYS A 131 0.14 -9.99 3.64
N LEU A 132 -0.52 -8.98 4.20
CA LEU A 132 -1.63 -9.14 5.13
C LEU A 132 -2.93 -8.78 4.40
N LEU A 133 -3.89 -9.69 4.39
CA LEU A 133 -5.23 -9.38 3.91
C LEU A 133 -6.08 -8.88 5.07
N PHE A 134 -6.50 -7.64 5.00
CA PHE A 134 -7.49 -7.06 5.90
C PHE A 134 -8.84 -6.96 5.19
N ILE A 135 -9.89 -7.45 5.85
CA ILE A 135 -11.26 -7.41 5.34
C ILE A 135 -12.07 -6.53 6.30
N ASP A 136 -12.49 -5.38 5.79
CA ASP A 136 -13.40 -4.51 6.53
C ASP A 136 -14.85 -4.99 6.40
N SER A 137 -15.57 -5.03 7.52
CA SER A 137 -16.98 -5.45 7.57
C SER A 137 -17.95 -4.34 7.16
N ILE A 138 -17.54 -3.09 7.23
CA ILE A 138 -18.42 -1.94 7.00
C ILE A 138 -18.58 -1.65 5.51
N HIS A 139 -17.49 -1.77 4.75
CA HIS A 139 -17.47 -1.42 3.33
C HIS A 139 -17.50 -2.62 2.39
N PHE A 140 -17.50 -3.86 2.90
CA PHE A 140 -17.41 -5.12 2.13
C PHE A 140 -16.24 -5.17 1.14
N ASP A 141 -15.27 -4.31 1.29
CA ASP A 141 -14.13 -4.20 0.41
C ASP A 141 -12.93 -4.94 0.99
N ARG A 142 -12.31 -5.74 0.14
CA ARG A 142 -11.07 -6.43 0.47
C ARG A 142 -9.91 -5.55 0.03
N ILE A 143 -9.12 -5.07 0.96
CA ILE A 143 -7.86 -4.42 0.63
C ILE A 143 -6.73 -5.30 1.10
N LEU A 144 -5.85 -5.61 0.17
CA LEU A 144 -4.58 -6.25 0.45
C LEU A 144 -3.63 -5.16 0.96
N VAL A 145 -3.29 -5.20 2.24
CA VAL A 145 -2.27 -4.32 2.80
C VAL A 145 -0.92 -4.91 2.46
N GLU A 146 -0.23 -4.28 1.53
CA GLU A 146 1.16 -4.59 1.21
C GLU A 146 2.05 -3.76 2.12
N ILE A 147 2.83 -4.45 2.93
CA ILE A 147 3.85 -3.82 3.77
C ILE A 147 5.20 -4.11 3.12
N LEU A 148 5.78 -3.08 2.57
CA LEU A 148 7.14 -3.08 2.03
C LEU A 148 8.17 -3.00 3.16
#